data_c97c84f5c28910d15e655f4d1f126535
#
_entry.id   c97c84f5c28910d15e655f4d1f126535
#
_cell.length_a   1.000
_cell.length_b   1.000
_cell.length_c   1.000
_cell.angle_alpha   90.00
_cell.angle_beta   90.00
_cell.angle_gamma   90.00
#
_symmetry.space_group_name_H-M   'P 1'
#
loop_
_entity.id
_entity.type
_entity.pdbx_description
1 polymer ?
#
loop_
_entity_poly.entity_id
_entity_poly.type
_entity_poly.pdbx_seq_one_letter_code
_entity_poly.pdbx_strand_id
1 'polypeptide(L)'
;MPEPWESVHERYLEGQIVEGKVTRLAEFGAFVKLEDWIEGLIHISELSNRQIKNAKECVYVGQNVRVMIIAIDQQKRRMSLSYKKAYGM
;
A
#
# COMPACT_ATOMS: atom_id res chain seq x y z
N MET A 1 25.52 2.19 2.01
CA MET A 1 24.32 2.87 2.51
C MET A 1 23.37 1.85 3.12
N PRO A 2 22.77 2.17 4.25
CA PRO A 2 21.80 1.23 4.81
C PRO A 2 20.59 1.09 3.86
N GLU A 3 20.13 -0.11 3.75
CA GLU A 3 18.98 -0.40 2.93
C GLU A 3 17.72 0.16 3.62
N PRO A 4 16.80 0.82 2.90
CA PRO A 4 15.58 1.38 3.53
C PRO A 4 14.76 0.36 4.30
N TRP A 5 14.71 -0.90 3.84
CA TRP A 5 13.96 -1.93 4.52
C TRP A 5 14.59 -2.36 5.84
N GLU A 6 15.89 -2.12 6.04
CA GLU A 6 16.53 -2.43 7.32
C GLU A 6 15.99 -1.56 8.45
N SER A 7 15.59 -0.34 8.14
CA SER A 7 15.07 0.61 9.12
C SER A 7 13.57 0.83 9.00
N VAL A 8 12.87 -0.03 8.26
CA VAL A 8 11.45 0.18 7.98
C VAL A 8 10.61 0.24 9.25
N HIS A 9 10.91 -0.60 10.24
CA HIS A 9 10.15 -0.61 11.49
C HIS A 9 10.40 0.61 12.36
N GLU A 10 11.43 1.39 12.07
CA GLU A 10 11.70 2.63 12.79
C GLU A 10 10.87 3.78 12.23
N ARG A 11 10.45 3.68 10.96
CA ARG A 11 9.74 4.75 10.27
C ARG A 11 8.28 4.46 10.02
N TYR A 12 7.91 3.19 9.94
CA TYR A 12 6.54 2.77 9.63
C TYR A 12 6.05 1.77 10.67
N LEU A 13 4.81 1.97 11.11
CA LEU A 13 4.18 1.11 12.10
C LEU A 13 2.86 0.59 11.54
N GLU A 14 2.50 -0.63 11.93
CA GLU A 14 1.20 -1.18 11.59
C GLU A 14 0.12 -0.30 12.19
N GLY A 15 -0.92 -0.02 11.41
CA GLY A 15 -2.00 0.87 11.81
C GLY A 15 -1.77 2.33 11.47
N GLN A 16 -0.56 2.69 11.05
CA GLN A 16 -0.24 4.06 10.67
C GLN A 16 -0.86 4.39 9.31
N ILE A 17 -1.35 5.62 9.17
CA ILE A 17 -1.87 6.10 7.89
C ILE A 17 -0.79 6.94 7.21
N VAL A 18 -0.48 6.60 5.98
CA VAL A 18 0.58 7.26 5.21
C VAL A 18 0.06 7.57 3.80
N GLU A 19 0.74 8.48 3.13
CA GLU A 19 0.43 8.81 1.75
C GLU A 19 1.43 8.13 0.82
N GLY A 20 0.94 7.70 -0.34
CA GLY A 20 1.77 7.10 -1.35
C GLY A 20 1.19 7.34 -2.73
N LYS A 21 1.90 6.88 -3.74
CA LYS A 21 1.49 7.05 -5.13
C LYS A 21 1.32 5.69 -5.79
N VAL A 22 0.20 5.51 -6.47
CA VAL A 22 -0.05 4.27 -7.20
C VAL A 22 0.90 4.21 -8.38
N THR A 23 1.75 3.18 -8.42
CA THR A 23 2.76 3.02 -9.46
C THR A 23 2.39 1.97 -10.48
N ARG A 24 1.58 0.98 -10.07
CA ARG A 24 1.22 -0.11 -10.96
C ARG A 24 -0.06 -0.76 -10.47
N LEU A 25 -0.85 -1.28 -11.40
CA LEU A 25 -2.07 -2.01 -11.09
C LEU A 25 -1.93 -3.45 -11.55
N ALA A 26 -2.46 -4.38 -10.74
CA ALA A 26 -2.47 -5.80 -11.05
C ALA A 26 -3.88 -6.33 -10.80
N GLU A 27 -4.14 -7.55 -11.26
CA GLU A 27 -5.46 -8.16 -11.05
C GLU A 27 -5.75 -8.35 -9.57
N PHE A 28 -4.72 -8.56 -8.76
CA PHE A 28 -4.88 -8.82 -7.33
C PHE A 28 -4.77 -7.56 -6.46
N GLY A 29 -4.50 -6.40 -7.05
CA GLY A 29 -4.45 -5.17 -6.26
C GLY A 29 -3.67 -4.05 -6.92
N ALA A 30 -3.24 -3.09 -6.10
CA ALA A 30 -2.52 -1.92 -6.55
C ALA A 30 -1.21 -1.78 -5.80
N PHE A 31 -0.14 -1.46 -6.52
CA PHE A 31 1.15 -1.18 -5.91
C PHE A 31 1.25 0.31 -5.62
N VAL A 32 1.66 0.63 -4.40
CA VAL A 32 1.77 2.00 -3.92
C VAL A 32 3.19 2.25 -3.43
N LYS A 33 3.81 3.26 -3.99
CA LYS A 33 5.16 3.67 -3.59
C LYS A 33 5.05 4.70 -2.47
N LEU A 34 5.63 4.39 -1.33
CA LEU A 34 5.64 5.29 -0.16
C LEU A 34 6.86 6.20 -0.20
N GLU A 35 7.99 5.66 -0.63
CA GLU A 35 9.21 6.42 -0.85
C GLU A 35 10.09 5.62 -1.80
N ASP A 36 11.21 6.20 -2.22
CA ASP A 36 12.17 5.47 -3.08
C ASP A 36 12.55 4.19 -2.36
N TRP A 37 12.46 3.07 -3.00
CA TRP A 37 12.83 1.76 -2.47
C TRP A 37 11.79 1.13 -1.53
N ILE A 38 10.72 1.82 -1.15
CA ILE A 38 9.66 1.23 -0.33
C ILE A 38 8.34 1.30 -1.05
N GLU A 39 7.84 0.14 -1.46
CA GLU A 39 6.58 0.01 -2.15
C GLU A 39 5.74 -1.06 -1.45
N GLY A 40 4.46 -0.76 -1.28
CA GLY A 40 3.53 -1.70 -0.67
C GLY A 40 2.45 -2.12 -1.65
N LEU A 41 1.65 -3.09 -1.23
CA LEU A 41 0.55 -3.60 -2.03
C LEU A 41 -0.77 -3.41 -1.30
N ILE A 42 -1.75 -2.83 -2.00
CA ILE A 42 -3.13 -2.82 -1.55
C ILE A 42 -3.81 -3.99 -2.23
N HIS A 43 -4.12 -5.05 -1.47
CA HIS A 43 -4.85 -6.19 -2.01
C HIS A 43 -6.23 -5.71 -2.47
N ILE A 44 -6.77 -6.36 -3.50
CA ILE A 44 -8.04 -5.93 -4.08
C ILE A 44 -9.18 -5.90 -3.05
N SER A 45 -9.13 -6.80 -2.07
CA SER A 45 -10.11 -6.81 -0.98
C SER A 45 -9.99 -5.62 -0.04
N GLU A 46 -8.86 -4.91 -0.07
CA GLU A 46 -8.62 -3.74 0.75
C GLU A 46 -8.82 -2.42 0.00
N LEU A 47 -9.21 -2.48 -1.26
CA LEU A 47 -9.48 -1.29 -2.06
C LEU A 47 -10.91 -0.79 -1.88
N SER A 48 -11.85 -1.69 -1.62
CA SER A 48 -13.26 -1.33 -1.50
C SER A 48 -14.00 -2.35 -0.64
N ASN A 49 -15.07 -1.89 0.02
CA ASN A 49 -15.98 -2.79 0.72
C ASN A 49 -16.89 -3.55 -0.24
N ARG A 50 -16.95 -3.09 -1.49
CA ARG A 50 -17.73 -3.77 -2.52
C ARG A 50 -16.81 -4.74 -3.26
N GLN A 51 -17.41 -5.80 -3.79
CA GLN A 51 -16.67 -6.74 -4.62
C GLN A 51 -16.36 -6.07 -5.95
N ILE A 52 -15.08 -5.92 -6.26
CA ILE A 52 -14.63 -5.34 -7.52
C ILE A 52 -13.84 -6.37 -8.29
N LYS A 53 -13.85 -6.24 -9.62
CA LYS A 53 -13.18 -7.22 -10.49
C LYS A 53 -11.70 -6.94 -10.67
N ASN A 54 -11.31 -5.66 -10.61
CA ASN A 54 -9.90 -5.30 -10.70
C ASN A 54 -9.68 -3.94 -10.06
N ALA A 55 -8.40 -3.62 -9.80
CA ALA A 55 -8.02 -2.41 -9.09
C ALA A 55 -8.34 -1.13 -9.84
N LYS A 56 -8.49 -1.21 -11.17
CA LYS A 56 -8.80 -0.04 -11.99
C LYS A 56 -10.14 0.60 -11.65
N GLU A 57 -11.02 -0.16 -11.01
CA GLU A 57 -12.33 0.36 -10.63
C GLU A 57 -12.26 1.34 -9.46
N CYS A 58 -11.17 1.32 -8.70
CA CYS A 58 -11.01 2.16 -7.51
C CYS A 58 -9.91 3.20 -7.64
N VAL A 59 -8.81 2.85 -8.28
CA VAL A 59 -7.62 3.72 -8.33
C VAL A 59 -6.99 3.68 -9.73
N TYR A 60 -6.15 4.65 -10.00
CA TYR A 60 -5.42 4.71 -11.28
C TYR A 60 -3.94 4.99 -11.03
N VAL A 61 -3.10 4.60 -11.99
CA VAL A 61 -1.66 4.82 -11.91
C VAL A 61 -1.36 6.32 -11.86
N GLY A 62 -0.51 6.71 -10.92
CA GLY A 62 -0.18 8.11 -10.71
C GLY A 62 -1.02 8.81 -9.67
N GLN A 63 -2.06 8.14 -9.19
CA GLN A 63 -2.92 8.72 -8.15
C GLN A 63 -2.20 8.76 -6.82
N ASN A 64 -2.33 9.89 -6.11
CA ASN A 64 -1.87 9.98 -4.73
C ASN A 64 -2.98 9.45 -3.84
N VAL A 65 -2.64 8.48 -3.00
CA VAL A 65 -3.62 7.82 -2.13
C VAL A 65 -3.14 7.82 -0.70
N ARG A 66 -4.09 7.80 0.22
CA ARG A 66 -3.82 7.63 1.63
C ARG A 66 -4.15 6.18 1.99
N VAL A 67 -3.23 5.52 2.67
CA VAL A 67 -3.37 4.11 2.98
C VAL A 67 -2.99 3.85 4.43
N MET A 68 -3.58 2.79 4.99
CA MET A 68 -3.22 2.33 6.33
C MET A 68 -2.31 1.12 6.19
N ILE A 69 -1.22 1.12 6.96
CA ILE A 69 -0.29 0.00 6.98
C ILE A 69 -0.90 -1.14 7.79
N ILE A 70 -1.12 -2.29 7.16
CA ILE A 70 -1.69 -3.46 7.81
C ILE A 70 -0.60 -4.36 8.37
N ALA A 71 0.44 -4.60 7.58
CA ALA A 71 1.52 -5.51 7.94
C ALA A 71 2.80 -5.09 7.25
N ILE A 72 3.92 -5.35 7.92
CA ILE A 72 5.25 -5.05 7.39
C ILE A 72 6.08 -6.33 7.50
N ASP A 73 6.60 -6.80 6.36
CA ASP A 73 7.49 -7.95 6.31
C ASP A 73 8.86 -7.49 5.84
N GLN A 74 9.73 -7.21 6.79
CA GLN A 74 11.06 -6.70 6.52
C GLN A 74 11.91 -7.70 5.74
N GLN A 75 11.78 -8.98 6.05
CA GLN A 75 12.59 -10.01 5.40
C GLN A 75 12.25 -10.15 3.92
N LYS A 76 10.97 -10.11 3.59
CA LYS A 76 10.51 -10.23 2.21
C LYS A 76 10.42 -8.89 1.51
N ARG A 77 10.69 -7.81 2.23
CA ARG A 77 10.60 -6.44 1.72
C ARG A 77 9.23 -6.16 1.13
N ARG A 78 8.19 -6.53 1.90
CA ARG A 78 6.80 -6.34 1.50
C ARG A 78 6.03 -5.60 2.58
N MET A 79 5.06 -4.82 2.14
CA MET A 79 4.21 -4.10 3.05
C MET A 79 2.78 -4.24 2.53
N SER A 80 1.87 -4.60 3.42
CA SER A 80 0.45 -4.72 3.08
C SER A 80 -0.25 -3.45 3.50
N LEU A 81 -1.06 -2.90 2.61
CA LEU A 81 -1.72 -1.62 2.80
C LEU A 81 -3.22 -1.76 2.61
N SER A 82 -3.99 -0.86 3.21
CA SER A 82 -5.43 -0.82 3.07
C SER A 82 -5.90 0.58 2.68
N TYR A 83 -6.52 0.68 1.53
CA TYR A 83 -7.12 1.92 1.07
C TYR A 83 -8.44 2.19 1.80
N LYS A 84 -9.27 1.18 1.90
CA LYS A 84 -10.60 1.35 2.51
C LYS A 84 -10.53 1.73 3.99
N LYS A 85 -9.57 1.18 4.73
CA LYS A 85 -9.43 1.50 6.15
C LYS A 85 -8.94 2.93 6.37
N ALA A 86 -8.11 3.44 5.47
CA ALA A 86 -7.59 4.80 5.58
C ALA A 86 -8.71 5.84 5.36
N TYR A 87 -9.71 5.50 4.58
CA TYR A 87 -10.84 6.40 4.29
C TYR A 87 -12.09 6.08 5.10
N GLY A 88 -12.00 5.16 6.05
CA GLY A 88 -13.14 4.85 6.91
C GLY A 88 -14.24 4.02 6.26
N MET A 89 -13.91 3.35 5.16
CA MET A 89 -14.86 2.50 4.47
C MET A 89 -14.94 1.11 5.07
#